data_80b6d085b97fe44a0503a5ed1bba9114
#
_entry.id   80b6d085b97fe44a0503a5ed1bba9114
#
_cell.length_a   1.000
_cell.length_b   1.000
_cell.length_c   1.000
_cell.angle_alpha   90.00
_cell.angle_beta   90.00
_cell.angle_gamma   90.00
#
_symmetry.space_group_name_H-M   'P 1'
#
loop_
_entity.id
_entity.type
_entity.pdbx_description
1 polymer ?
#
loop_
_entity_poly.entity_id
_entity_poly.type
_entity_poly.pdbx_seq_one_letter_code
_entity_poly.pdbx_strand_id
1 'polypeptide(L)'
;MRDHFNVQLITEKTGLTAFNVTVPCASMPANIALTKELYRTNSPQWVVLVVEPYTFQTPREDTEAEYKLMPFLSDWKNRLEYYLRLCDEDGYYLDRLFIFREFGVKSLRDIAKTVGLRHWPEETYALLQPSMDPTVSYQGSGFLRHTTDERADDLVRKSVFREYTGYYYELFDKSKAELLEYKALCESHGSNLLILLSPNLAAHALAEPGFLEYGESLMRFCRDNGIACFNFLFARPEFMPSLDGYYFDLYHMVGEGADILSDAFCRFFRLYTSGEDVTSLFYENSAAYLESIDEITNAWVTQYDSSCAWNLAWDQDEAAVTAAAQTQDVFMADCNRGTLVTPEYRFVRVEPDGSETILQDYSTETLYLCAPGELDGQTLRLYARPQGQEDAQPDWFELTVGETSCATPGALAHSSSS
;
A
#
# COMPACT_ATOMS: atom_id res chain seq x y z
N MET A 1 -6.61 -5.52 0.34
CA MET A 1 -7.16 -6.48 -0.64
C MET A 1 -8.55 -7.00 -0.30
N ARG A 2 -8.87 -7.29 0.95
CA ARG A 2 -10.24 -7.60 1.36
C ARG A 2 -11.21 -6.48 0.98
N ASP A 3 -10.71 -5.26 0.93
CA ASP A 3 -11.45 -4.02 0.67
C ASP A 3 -11.39 -3.59 -0.80
N HIS A 4 -10.59 -4.26 -1.64
CA HIS A 4 -10.37 -3.89 -3.04
C HIS A 4 -11.23 -4.67 -4.03
N PHE A 5 -11.58 -5.92 -3.73
CA PHE A 5 -12.33 -6.78 -4.66
C PHE A 5 -13.68 -7.20 -4.10
N ASN A 6 -14.73 -6.74 -4.74
CA ASN A 6 -16.11 -7.13 -4.44
C ASN A 6 -16.42 -8.47 -5.13
N VAL A 7 -16.24 -9.57 -4.39
CA VAL A 7 -16.44 -10.94 -4.94
C VAL A 7 -17.89 -11.23 -5.33
N GLN A 8 -18.87 -10.54 -4.74
CA GLN A 8 -20.26 -10.65 -5.17
C GLN A 8 -20.42 -10.08 -6.58
N LEU A 9 -19.94 -8.87 -6.80
CA LEU A 9 -19.95 -8.22 -8.11
C LEU A 9 -19.20 -9.05 -9.16
N ILE A 10 -18.04 -9.61 -8.78
CA ILE A 10 -17.27 -10.50 -9.66
C ILE A 10 -18.09 -11.74 -10.04
N THR A 11 -18.74 -12.39 -9.08
CA THR A 11 -19.61 -13.54 -9.34
C THR A 11 -20.77 -13.18 -10.27
N GLU A 12 -21.45 -12.09 -10.01
CA GLU A 12 -22.59 -11.61 -10.82
C GLU A 12 -22.19 -11.29 -12.26
N LYS A 13 -21.05 -10.59 -12.44
CA LYS A 13 -20.59 -10.14 -13.76
C LYS A 13 -19.90 -11.20 -14.60
N THR A 14 -19.22 -12.15 -13.96
CA THR A 14 -18.48 -13.22 -14.67
C THR A 14 -19.29 -14.51 -14.80
N GLY A 15 -20.29 -14.72 -13.95
CA GLY A 15 -21.00 -16.00 -13.82
C GLY A 15 -20.15 -17.09 -13.14
N LEU A 16 -18.95 -16.78 -12.67
CA LEU A 16 -18.06 -17.69 -11.95
C LEU A 16 -18.24 -17.49 -10.45
N THR A 17 -18.21 -18.58 -9.69
CA THR A 17 -18.19 -18.47 -8.22
C THR A 17 -16.84 -17.98 -7.76
N ALA A 18 -16.79 -16.76 -7.19
CA ALA A 18 -15.59 -16.15 -6.67
C ALA A 18 -15.52 -16.24 -5.13
N PHE A 19 -14.35 -16.49 -4.60
CA PHE A 19 -14.07 -16.49 -3.17
C PHE A 19 -12.90 -15.57 -2.88
N ASN A 20 -13.01 -14.78 -1.81
CA ASN A 20 -11.92 -13.99 -1.29
C ASN A 20 -11.30 -14.71 -0.08
N VAL A 21 -10.04 -15.13 -0.21
CA VAL A 21 -9.28 -15.81 0.84
C VAL A 21 -8.10 -14.92 1.20
N THR A 22 -8.30 -14.03 2.14
CA THR A 22 -7.27 -13.06 2.56
C THR A 22 -7.11 -13.05 4.07
N VAL A 23 -5.90 -12.79 4.51
CA VAL A 23 -5.58 -12.42 5.89
C VAL A 23 -4.84 -11.09 5.86
N PRO A 24 -4.95 -10.27 6.92
CA PRO A 24 -4.18 -9.04 7.01
C PRO A 24 -2.66 -9.33 6.85
N CYS A 25 -1.95 -8.47 6.14
CA CYS A 25 -0.50 -8.54 5.95
C CYS A 25 0.00 -9.91 5.44
N ALA A 26 -0.76 -10.56 4.53
CA ALA A 26 -0.43 -11.89 4.04
C ALA A 26 0.89 -11.92 3.26
N SER A 27 1.84 -12.69 3.79
CA SER A 27 3.10 -13.02 3.12
C SER A 27 2.96 -14.10 2.06
N MET A 28 4.02 -14.34 1.30
CA MET A 28 4.06 -15.51 0.43
C MET A 28 3.92 -16.82 1.20
N PRO A 29 4.62 -17.07 2.33
CA PRO A 29 4.33 -18.22 3.20
C PRO A 29 2.87 -18.35 3.61
N ALA A 30 2.22 -17.24 4.00
CA ALA A 30 0.80 -17.25 4.36
C ALA A 30 -0.10 -17.62 3.16
N ASN A 31 0.16 -17.02 2.00
CA ASN A 31 -0.58 -17.34 0.79
C ASN A 31 -0.41 -18.80 0.35
N ILE A 32 0.82 -19.36 0.47
CA ILE A 32 1.07 -20.77 0.20
C ILE A 32 0.27 -21.66 1.17
N ALA A 33 0.31 -21.37 2.47
CA ALA A 33 -0.39 -22.15 3.48
C ALA A 33 -1.91 -22.10 3.31
N LEU A 34 -2.47 -20.92 3.05
CA LEU A 34 -3.90 -20.75 2.76
C LEU A 34 -4.34 -21.50 1.51
N THR A 35 -3.55 -21.45 0.44
CA THR A 35 -3.86 -22.11 -0.81
C THR A 35 -3.77 -23.65 -0.67
N LYS A 36 -2.81 -24.16 0.10
CA LYS A 36 -2.76 -25.60 0.47
C LYS A 36 -4.02 -26.02 1.22
N GLU A 37 -4.48 -25.19 2.17
CA GLU A 37 -5.71 -25.48 2.91
C GLU A 37 -6.95 -25.43 2.01
N LEU A 38 -7.02 -24.44 1.09
CA LEU A 38 -8.10 -24.32 0.11
C LEU A 38 -8.22 -25.57 -0.77
N TYR A 39 -7.10 -26.08 -1.26
CA TYR A 39 -7.08 -27.28 -2.14
C TYR A 39 -7.54 -28.56 -1.47
N ARG A 40 -7.64 -28.60 -0.16
CA ARG A 40 -8.19 -29.80 0.54
C ARG A 40 -9.68 -30.02 0.30
N THR A 41 -10.41 -28.96 0.08
CA THR A 41 -11.87 -29.00 -0.05
C THR A 41 -12.40 -28.39 -1.35
N ASN A 42 -11.55 -27.72 -2.10
CA ASN A 42 -11.92 -27.00 -3.30
C ASN A 42 -10.95 -27.31 -4.44
N SER A 43 -11.41 -27.08 -5.67
CA SER A 43 -10.60 -27.22 -6.88
C SER A 43 -10.85 -26.00 -7.77
N PRO A 44 -10.31 -24.82 -7.40
CA PRO A 44 -10.50 -23.62 -8.19
C PRO A 44 -9.85 -23.77 -9.57
N GLN A 45 -10.54 -23.31 -10.60
CA GLN A 45 -9.99 -23.26 -11.95
C GLN A 45 -8.93 -22.16 -12.08
N TRP A 46 -9.13 -21.08 -11.34
CA TRP A 46 -8.24 -19.92 -11.29
C TRP A 46 -7.88 -19.57 -9.85
N VAL A 47 -6.63 -19.29 -9.64
CA VAL A 47 -6.12 -18.65 -8.41
C VAL A 47 -5.59 -17.28 -8.81
N VAL A 48 -6.22 -16.25 -8.30
CA VAL A 48 -5.80 -14.86 -8.51
C VAL A 48 -5.08 -14.39 -7.26
N LEU A 49 -3.76 -14.26 -7.38
CA LEU A 49 -2.92 -13.74 -6.29
C LEU A 49 -2.79 -12.23 -6.47
N VAL A 50 -3.44 -11.48 -5.60
CA VAL A 50 -3.29 -10.03 -5.57
C VAL A 50 -2.16 -9.68 -4.61
N VAL A 51 -1.20 -8.93 -5.10
CA VAL A 51 0.03 -8.60 -4.37
C VAL A 51 0.27 -7.10 -4.30
N GLU A 52 0.98 -6.73 -3.28
CA GLU A 52 1.55 -5.39 -3.08
C GLU A 52 3.04 -5.55 -2.74
N PRO A 53 3.86 -4.49 -2.84
CA PRO A 53 5.30 -4.61 -2.59
C PRO A 53 5.64 -5.28 -1.26
N TYR A 54 4.95 -4.95 -0.18
CA TYR A 54 5.20 -5.55 1.13
C TYR A 54 4.90 -7.07 1.20
N THR A 55 4.12 -7.64 0.27
CA THR A 55 3.86 -9.09 0.21
C THR A 55 5.14 -9.90 0.11
N PHE A 56 6.16 -9.32 -0.48
CA PHE A 56 7.46 -9.94 -0.73
C PHE A 56 8.59 -9.39 0.14
N GLN A 57 8.27 -8.49 1.07
CA GLN A 57 9.26 -7.88 1.95
C GLN A 57 9.91 -8.91 2.88
N THR A 58 11.23 -8.86 3.00
CA THR A 58 11.98 -9.73 3.91
C THR A 58 13.29 -9.02 4.36
N PRO A 59 13.70 -9.02 5.63
CA PRO A 59 12.96 -9.57 6.76
C PRO A 59 11.70 -8.76 7.05
N ARG A 60 10.73 -9.41 7.69
CA ARG A 60 9.47 -8.73 8.06
C ARG A 60 9.60 -8.12 9.44
N GLU A 61 9.14 -6.92 9.57
CA GLU A 61 9.10 -6.22 10.85
C GLU A 61 7.98 -6.75 11.75
N ASP A 62 6.84 -7.15 11.17
CA ASP A 62 5.68 -7.65 11.90
C ASP A 62 5.24 -9.04 11.39
N THR A 63 5.73 -10.09 12.03
CA THR A 63 5.27 -11.46 11.82
C THR A 63 4.11 -11.84 12.72
N GLU A 64 3.77 -11.03 13.72
CA GLU A 64 2.73 -11.37 14.71
C GLU A 64 1.35 -11.57 14.07
N ALA A 65 0.99 -10.73 13.10
CA ALA A 65 -0.26 -10.85 12.37
C ALA A 65 -0.38 -12.18 11.63
N GLU A 66 0.73 -12.73 11.14
CA GLU A 66 0.78 -13.97 10.39
C GLU A 66 0.56 -15.21 11.24
N TYR A 67 1.02 -15.20 12.51
CA TYR A 67 0.74 -16.30 13.42
C TYR A 67 -0.76 -16.48 13.70
N LYS A 68 -1.54 -15.43 13.53
CA LYS A 68 -3.01 -15.48 13.68
C LYS A 68 -3.68 -16.38 12.63
N LEU A 69 -3.01 -16.71 11.54
CA LEU A 69 -3.50 -17.65 10.54
C LEU A 69 -3.46 -19.11 11.04
N MET A 70 -2.52 -19.46 11.90
CA MET A 70 -2.28 -20.85 12.30
C MET A 70 -3.50 -21.62 12.80
N PRO A 71 -4.41 -21.06 13.63
CA PRO A 71 -5.60 -21.74 14.08
C PRO A 71 -6.58 -22.14 12.95
N PHE A 72 -6.51 -21.45 11.82
CA PHE A 72 -7.38 -21.69 10.65
C PHE A 72 -6.83 -22.75 9.70
N LEU A 73 -5.58 -23.16 9.86
CA LEU A 73 -4.99 -24.25 9.09
C LEU A 73 -5.37 -25.58 9.78
N SER A 74 -6.30 -26.32 9.18
CA SER A 74 -6.81 -27.57 9.76
C SER A 74 -5.86 -28.75 9.57
N ASP A 75 -5.03 -28.75 8.49
CA ASP A 75 -3.98 -29.73 8.30
C ASP A 75 -2.78 -29.44 9.19
N TRP A 76 -2.47 -30.37 10.10
CA TRP A 76 -1.36 -30.20 11.02
C TRP A 76 0.02 -30.12 10.33
N LYS A 77 0.19 -30.79 9.16
CA LYS A 77 1.46 -30.75 8.39
C LYS A 77 1.64 -29.37 7.76
N ASN A 78 0.59 -28.87 7.12
CA ASN A 78 0.58 -27.52 6.54
C ASN A 78 0.82 -26.48 7.62
N ARG A 79 0.18 -26.62 8.79
CA ARG A 79 0.37 -25.73 9.95
C ARG A 79 1.80 -25.75 10.47
N LEU A 80 2.41 -26.95 10.61
CA LEU A 80 3.79 -27.09 11.07
C LEU A 80 4.77 -26.49 10.06
N GLU A 81 4.58 -26.75 8.77
CA GLU A 81 5.41 -26.18 7.72
C GLU A 81 5.37 -24.64 7.73
N TYR A 82 4.16 -24.09 7.81
CA TYR A 82 3.98 -22.65 7.91
C TYR A 82 4.64 -22.07 9.16
N TYR A 83 4.44 -22.70 10.32
CA TYR A 83 5.09 -22.30 11.56
C TYR A 83 6.63 -22.27 11.44
N LEU A 84 7.23 -23.31 10.88
CA LEU A 84 8.68 -23.38 10.71
C LEU A 84 9.19 -22.26 9.76
N ARG A 85 8.45 -21.94 8.71
CA ARG A 85 8.82 -20.83 7.80
C ARG A 85 8.82 -19.50 8.52
N LEU A 86 7.82 -19.22 9.36
CA LEU A 86 7.78 -17.99 10.14
C LEU A 86 8.90 -17.93 11.18
N CYS A 87 9.20 -19.06 11.84
CA CYS A 87 10.32 -19.14 12.78
C CYS A 87 11.68 -18.91 12.11
N ASP A 88 11.86 -19.36 10.86
CA ASP A 88 13.08 -19.11 10.09
C ASP A 88 13.26 -17.62 9.77
N GLU A 89 12.15 -16.88 9.67
CA GLU A 89 12.19 -15.43 9.42
C GLU A 89 12.50 -14.62 10.68
N ASP A 90 11.85 -14.92 11.79
CA ASP A 90 11.94 -14.12 13.01
C ASP A 90 12.87 -14.70 14.09
N GLY A 91 13.33 -15.94 13.94
CA GLY A 91 14.22 -16.61 14.89
C GLY A 91 13.58 -17.02 16.22
N TYR A 92 12.25 -16.90 16.38
CA TYR A 92 11.53 -17.13 17.64
C TYR A 92 10.93 -18.55 17.75
N TYR A 93 11.71 -19.60 17.52
CA TYR A 93 11.25 -21.01 17.50
C TYR A 93 10.49 -21.46 18.75
N LEU A 94 10.92 -21.05 19.96
CA LEU A 94 10.33 -21.52 21.22
C LEU A 94 9.23 -20.59 21.73
N ASP A 95 9.41 -19.30 21.60
CA ASP A 95 8.46 -18.32 22.13
C ASP A 95 7.11 -18.37 21.41
N ARG A 96 7.11 -18.77 20.14
CA ARG A 96 5.91 -18.87 19.30
C ARG A 96 5.22 -20.25 19.34
N LEU A 97 5.88 -21.29 19.86
CA LEU A 97 5.25 -22.60 20.11
C LEU A 97 4.07 -22.50 21.10
N PHE A 98 4.15 -21.53 22.00
CA PHE A 98 3.10 -21.27 22.99
C PHE A 98 2.21 -20.10 22.55
N ILE A 99 1.41 -20.31 21.49
CA ILE A 99 0.38 -19.38 20.98
C ILE A 99 -0.46 -18.73 22.09
N PHE A 100 -0.59 -19.39 23.23
CA PHE A 100 -1.29 -18.89 24.40
C PHE A 100 -0.76 -17.58 24.97
N ARG A 101 0.49 -17.22 24.68
CA ARG A 101 1.08 -15.96 25.12
C ARG A 101 0.53 -14.75 24.34
N GLU A 102 0.24 -14.93 23.06
CA GLU A 102 -0.26 -13.88 22.16
C GLU A 102 -1.75 -13.57 22.36
N PHE A 103 -2.54 -14.55 22.79
CA PHE A 103 -3.95 -14.34 23.13
C PHE A 103 -4.18 -13.67 24.48
N GLY A 104 -3.16 -13.05 25.08
CA GLY A 104 -3.29 -12.37 26.37
C GLY A 104 -3.67 -13.30 27.51
N VAL A 105 -3.44 -14.62 27.36
CA VAL A 105 -3.73 -15.63 28.38
C VAL A 105 -2.77 -15.43 29.55
N LYS A 106 -3.22 -14.66 30.54
CA LYS A 106 -2.40 -14.28 31.69
C LYS A 106 -2.38 -15.33 32.80
N SER A 107 -3.17 -16.43 32.68
CA SER A 107 -3.23 -17.45 33.70
C SER A 107 -3.63 -18.84 33.15
N LEU A 108 -3.26 -19.92 33.87
CA LEU A 108 -3.74 -21.31 33.63
C LEU A 108 -5.26 -21.40 33.64
N ARG A 109 -5.93 -20.51 34.36
CA ARG A 109 -7.40 -20.45 34.41
C ARG A 109 -7.99 -19.97 33.08
N ASP A 110 -7.30 -19.06 32.39
CA ASP A 110 -7.74 -18.60 31.08
C ASP A 110 -7.51 -19.67 30.01
N ILE A 111 -6.40 -20.45 30.13
CA ILE A 111 -6.14 -21.62 29.30
C ILE A 111 -7.26 -22.66 29.51
N ALA A 112 -7.59 -22.96 30.76
CA ALA A 112 -8.67 -23.91 31.10
C ALA A 112 -10.03 -23.44 30.56
N LYS A 113 -10.31 -22.14 30.61
CA LYS A 113 -11.48 -21.52 29.96
C LYS A 113 -11.48 -21.71 28.47
N THR A 114 -10.36 -21.38 27.80
CA THR A 114 -10.24 -21.46 26.33
C THR A 114 -10.30 -22.92 25.84
N VAL A 115 -9.65 -23.85 26.53
CA VAL A 115 -9.67 -25.28 26.21
C VAL A 115 -10.98 -25.95 26.63
N GLY A 116 -11.63 -25.47 27.72
CA GLY A 116 -12.93 -25.97 28.21
C GLY A 116 -14.12 -25.50 27.36
N LEU A 117 -13.97 -24.45 26.59
CA LEU A 117 -14.99 -23.91 25.69
C LEU A 117 -15.08 -24.72 24.37
N ARG A 118 -15.31 -26.04 24.49
CA ARG A 118 -15.77 -26.85 23.35
C ARG A 118 -17.16 -26.46 22.85
N HIS A 119 -17.87 -25.62 23.59
CA HIS A 119 -19.09 -24.94 23.16
C HIS A 119 -18.90 -23.43 23.43
N TRP A 120 -18.56 -22.70 22.44
CA TRP A 120 -18.66 -21.26 22.47
C TRP A 120 -20.13 -20.89 22.58
N PRO A 121 -20.57 -20.12 23.61
CA PRO A 121 -21.93 -19.63 23.66
C PRO A 121 -22.26 -18.91 22.34
N GLU A 122 -23.50 -19.07 21.87
CA GLU A 122 -23.96 -18.35 20.63
C GLU A 122 -23.64 -16.86 20.68
N GLU A 123 -23.69 -16.25 21.86
CA GLU A 123 -23.30 -14.86 22.11
C GLU A 123 -21.81 -14.57 21.81
N THR A 124 -20.93 -15.55 22.03
CA THR A 124 -19.49 -15.40 21.69
C THR A 124 -19.26 -15.61 20.21
N TYR A 125 -20.04 -16.46 19.57
CA TYR A 125 -20.08 -16.56 18.11
C TYR A 125 -20.61 -15.28 17.48
N ALA A 126 -21.61 -14.63 18.09
CA ALA A 126 -22.12 -13.34 17.64
C ALA A 126 -21.11 -12.20 17.83
N LEU A 127 -20.24 -12.27 18.84
CA LEU A 127 -19.14 -11.31 19.05
C LEU A 127 -17.93 -11.57 18.15
N LEU A 128 -17.71 -12.82 17.73
CA LEU A 128 -16.64 -13.22 16.83
C LEU A 128 -17.07 -13.23 15.34
N GLN A 129 -18.36 -13.24 15.10
CA GLN A 129 -18.89 -12.77 13.83
C GLN A 129 -18.93 -11.24 13.95
N PRO A 130 -17.92 -10.51 13.44
CA PRO A 130 -18.10 -9.10 13.22
C PRO A 130 -19.41 -9.00 12.49
N SER A 131 -20.31 -8.10 12.93
CA SER A 131 -21.64 -7.90 12.36
C SER A 131 -21.61 -8.31 10.89
N MET A 132 -21.91 -9.60 10.63
CA MET A 132 -21.98 -10.11 9.28
C MET A 132 -23.29 -9.54 8.77
N ASP A 133 -23.26 -8.25 8.47
CA ASP A 133 -24.17 -7.69 7.53
C ASP A 133 -24.08 -8.62 6.32
N PRO A 134 -25.13 -9.38 6.01
CA PRO A 134 -25.11 -10.26 4.84
C PRO A 134 -24.79 -9.52 3.56
N THR A 135 -24.86 -8.16 3.56
CA THR A 135 -24.41 -7.30 2.48
C THR A 135 -22.88 -7.11 2.47
N VAL A 136 -22.17 -7.41 3.56
CA VAL A 136 -20.72 -7.17 3.74
C VAL A 136 -19.89 -8.45 3.69
N SER A 137 -20.45 -9.62 4.00
CA SER A 137 -19.74 -10.89 3.92
C SER A 137 -20.36 -11.79 2.87
N TYR A 138 -19.62 -12.00 1.81
CA TYR A 138 -19.99 -12.88 0.74
C TYR A 138 -18.79 -13.75 0.36
N GLN A 139 -18.97 -15.06 0.44
CA GLN A 139 -18.01 -16.07 0.04
C GLN A 139 -16.55 -15.84 0.53
N GLY A 140 -16.11 -16.61 1.49
CA GLY A 140 -14.76 -16.57 2.05
C GLY A 140 -14.61 -15.52 3.17
N SER A 141 -13.49 -14.77 3.19
CA SER A 141 -13.23 -13.70 4.17
C SER A 141 -14.13 -12.47 3.97
N GLY A 142 -14.94 -12.51 2.91
CA GLY A 142 -15.91 -11.47 2.61
C GLY A 142 -15.30 -10.26 1.93
N PHE A 143 -16.07 -9.19 1.92
CA PHE A 143 -15.70 -7.90 1.41
C PHE A 143 -16.01 -6.85 2.47
N LEU A 144 -15.02 -6.07 2.87
CA LEU A 144 -15.22 -4.97 3.80
C LEU A 144 -15.51 -3.70 2.97
N ARG A 145 -16.70 -3.15 3.14
CA ARG A 145 -17.12 -1.97 2.42
C ARG A 145 -17.00 -0.74 3.31
N HIS A 146 -16.07 0.14 2.98
CA HIS A 146 -15.93 1.45 3.61
C HIS A 146 -16.87 2.46 2.96
N THR A 147 -17.29 3.47 3.71
CA THR A 147 -18.16 4.53 3.21
C THR A 147 -17.35 5.65 2.57
N THR A 148 -17.98 6.39 1.65
CA THR A 148 -17.36 7.51 0.93
C THR A 148 -17.04 8.72 1.80
N ASP A 149 -17.54 8.77 3.04
CA ASP A 149 -17.28 9.87 3.97
C ASP A 149 -15.88 9.78 4.61
N GLU A 150 -15.24 8.59 4.52
CA GLU A 150 -13.90 8.33 5.01
C GLU A 150 -12.92 8.45 3.83
N ARG A 151 -12.45 9.62 3.50
CA ARG A 151 -11.50 9.82 2.37
C ARG A 151 -10.12 10.22 2.86
N ALA A 152 -9.10 9.70 2.16
CA ALA A 152 -7.69 9.93 2.47
C ALA A 152 -7.16 11.31 2.04
N ASP A 153 -7.94 12.12 1.34
CA ASP A 153 -7.48 13.39 0.73
C ASP A 153 -6.68 14.27 1.71
N ASP A 154 -7.10 14.32 2.97
CA ASP A 154 -6.39 15.06 4.01
C ASP A 154 -5.18 14.33 4.58
N LEU A 155 -5.16 13.00 4.57
CA LEU A 155 -4.05 12.20 5.09
C LEU A 155 -2.87 12.22 4.13
N VAL A 156 -3.12 12.14 2.83
CA VAL A 156 -2.07 12.20 1.80
C VAL A 156 -1.39 13.57 1.81
N ARG A 157 -2.15 14.65 1.99
CA ARG A 157 -1.60 16.01 2.08
C ARG A 157 -0.78 16.26 3.35
N LYS A 158 -1.07 15.55 4.45
CA LYS A 158 -0.41 15.73 5.75
C LYS A 158 0.75 14.77 5.99
N SER A 159 0.81 13.67 5.26
CA SER A 159 1.82 12.64 5.46
C SER A 159 2.65 12.47 4.21
N VAL A 160 3.70 13.27 4.10
CA VAL A 160 4.75 13.02 3.11
C VAL A 160 5.59 11.86 3.63
N PHE A 161 5.20 10.65 3.26
CA PHE A 161 5.99 9.47 3.59
C PHE A 161 7.11 9.35 2.58
N ARG A 162 8.30 9.71 3.00
CA ARG A 162 9.54 9.32 2.37
C ARG A 162 10.29 8.36 3.30
N GLU A 163 9.67 7.24 3.61
CA GLU A 163 10.44 6.12 4.12
C GLU A 163 11.24 5.56 2.94
N TYR A 164 12.50 5.92 2.88
CA TYR A 164 13.45 5.21 2.04
C TYR A 164 13.62 3.82 2.63
N THR A 165 12.83 2.89 2.13
CA THR A 165 12.89 1.51 2.60
C THR A 165 14.01 0.74 1.92
N GLY A 166 14.52 1.19 0.78
CA GLY A 166 15.57 0.50 0.01
C GLY A 166 15.18 -0.90 -0.49
N TYR A 167 13.96 -1.34 -0.19
CA TYR A 167 13.52 -2.71 -0.41
C TYR A 167 12.85 -2.93 -1.76
N TYR A 168 12.44 -1.88 -2.43
CA TYR A 168 11.49 -1.95 -3.53
C TYR A 168 12.09 -1.89 -4.93
N TYR A 169 13.41 -1.93 -5.07
CA TYR A 169 14.01 -1.88 -6.41
C TYR A 169 14.01 -3.21 -7.14
N GLU A 170 14.21 -4.31 -6.42
CA GLU A 170 14.24 -5.65 -7.00
C GLU A 170 13.62 -6.71 -6.10
N LEU A 171 12.99 -7.69 -6.74
CA LEU A 171 12.44 -8.86 -6.06
C LEU A 171 13.56 -9.71 -5.45
N PHE A 172 13.46 -10.02 -4.16
CA PHE A 172 14.43 -10.85 -3.45
C PHE A 172 14.44 -12.29 -3.97
N ASP A 173 15.59 -12.97 -3.87
CA ASP A 173 15.72 -14.35 -4.33
C ASP A 173 14.81 -15.31 -3.56
N LYS A 174 14.58 -15.07 -2.26
CA LYS A 174 13.59 -15.81 -1.47
C LYS A 174 12.19 -15.67 -2.05
N SER A 175 11.79 -14.45 -2.35
CA SER A 175 10.47 -14.15 -2.92
C SER A 175 10.29 -14.76 -4.30
N LYS A 176 11.35 -14.78 -5.12
CA LYS A 176 11.39 -15.48 -6.41
C LYS A 176 11.15 -16.99 -6.24
N ALA A 177 11.83 -17.60 -5.26
CA ALA A 177 11.65 -19.04 -4.98
C ALA A 177 10.23 -19.35 -4.48
N GLU A 178 9.67 -18.53 -3.62
CA GLU A 178 8.30 -18.68 -3.10
C GLU A 178 7.25 -18.53 -4.20
N LEU A 179 7.45 -17.59 -5.14
CA LEU A 179 6.58 -17.45 -6.31
C LEU A 179 6.60 -18.68 -7.21
N LEU A 180 7.77 -19.28 -7.43
CA LEU A 180 7.88 -20.52 -8.20
C LEU A 180 7.23 -21.69 -7.47
N GLU A 181 7.38 -21.77 -6.13
CA GLU A 181 6.67 -22.77 -5.32
C GLU A 181 5.16 -22.59 -5.44
N TYR A 182 4.68 -21.34 -5.36
CA TYR A 182 3.25 -21.05 -5.47
C TYR A 182 2.69 -21.43 -6.85
N LYS A 183 3.45 -21.10 -7.92
CA LYS A 183 3.12 -21.56 -9.28
C LYS A 183 3.00 -23.07 -9.35
N ALA A 184 4.03 -23.80 -8.89
CA ALA A 184 4.04 -25.25 -8.89
C ALA A 184 2.88 -25.84 -8.08
N LEU A 185 2.53 -25.22 -6.95
CA LEU A 185 1.36 -25.62 -6.15
C LEU A 185 0.07 -25.50 -6.98
N CYS A 186 -0.16 -24.39 -7.65
CA CYS A 186 -1.34 -24.18 -8.48
C CYS A 186 -1.39 -25.19 -9.64
N GLU A 187 -0.28 -25.35 -10.36
CA GLU A 187 -0.18 -26.28 -11.48
C GLU A 187 -0.42 -27.73 -11.07
N SER A 188 0.10 -28.15 -9.90
CA SER A 188 -0.09 -29.53 -9.39
C SER A 188 -1.56 -29.85 -9.07
N HIS A 189 -2.39 -28.83 -8.88
CA HIS A 189 -3.83 -28.96 -8.66
C HIS A 189 -4.68 -28.59 -9.89
N GLY A 190 -4.03 -28.34 -11.04
CA GLY A 190 -4.72 -28.00 -12.29
C GLY A 190 -5.33 -26.61 -12.31
N SER A 191 -4.90 -25.71 -11.44
CA SER A 191 -5.35 -24.32 -11.39
C SER A 191 -4.45 -23.43 -12.23
N ASN A 192 -5.03 -22.44 -12.91
CA ASN A 192 -4.31 -21.37 -13.57
C ASN A 192 -3.97 -20.29 -12.54
N LEU A 193 -2.72 -19.83 -12.51
CA LEU A 193 -2.27 -18.74 -11.66
C LEU A 193 -2.30 -17.42 -12.45
N LEU A 194 -2.89 -16.40 -11.87
CA LEU A 194 -2.85 -15.02 -12.32
C LEU A 194 -2.38 -14.13 -11.16
N ILE A 195 -1.34 -13.34 -11.37
CA ILE A 195 -0.86 -12.38 -10.40
C ILE A 195 -1.33 -10.99 -10.80
N LEU A 196 -1.87 -10.25 -9.84
CA LEU A 196 -2.27 -8.85 -10.00
C LEU A 196 -1.55 -7.99 -8.97
N LEU A 197 -0.87 -6.94 -9.44
CA LEU A 197 -0.50 -5.84 -8.57
C LEU A 197 -1.74 -4.95 -8.41
N SER A 198 -2.16 -4.76 -7.16
CA SER A 198 -3.29 -3.88 -6.84
C SER A 198 -2.93 -2.44 -7.21
N PRO A 199 -3.88 -1.65 -7.73
CA PRO A 199 -3.64 -0.22 -7.82
C PRO A 199 -3.48 0.32 -6.40
N ASN A 200 -2.55 1.24 -6.23
CA ASN A 200 -2.35 2.02 -5.03
C ASN A 200 -2.70 3.47 -5.32
N LEU A 201 -2.87 4.25 -4.27
CA LEU A 201 -2.97 5.69 -4.39
C LEU A 201 -1.76 6.21 -5.16
N ALA A 202 -1.98 6.89 -6.29
CA ALA A 202 -0.87 7.33 -7.16
C ALA A 202 0.13 8.21 -6.40
N ALA A 203 -0.36 9.09 -5.54
CA ALA A 203 0.48 9.92 -4.69
C ALA A 203 1.44 9.10 -3.81
N HIS A 204 0.97 7.97 -3.24
CA HIS A 204 1.82 7.07 -2.46
C HIS A 204 2.82 6.32 -3.34
N ALA A 205 2.35 5.74 -4.45
CA ALA A 205 3.20 4.99 -5.36
C ALA A 205 4.32 5.84 -6.00
N LEU A 206 4.06 7.13 -6.22
CA LEU A 206 5.03 8.08 -6.77
C LEU A 206 5.98 8.63 -5.71
N ALA A 207 5.52 8.77 -4.47
CA ALA A 207 6.34 9.28 -3.37
C ALA A 207 7.32 8.23 -2.83
N GLU A 208 7.00 6.94 -2.98
CA GLU A 208 7.82 5.88 -2.41
C GLU A 208 8.91 5.41 -3.39
N PRO A 209 10.20 5.59 -3.03
CA PRO A 209 11.31 5.22 -3.88
C PRO A 209 11.34 3.75 -4.23
N GLY A 210 11.50 3.46 -5.51
CA GLY A 210 11.61 2.09 -6.00
C GLY A 210 10.29 1.32 -6.05
N PHE A 211 9.15 1.93 -5.68
CA PHE A 211 7.85 1.26 -5.70
C PHE A 211 7.47 0.79 -7.11
N LEU A 212 7.64 1.65 -8.09
CA LEU A 212 7.34 1.34 -9.50
C LEU A 212 8.33 0.31 -10.06
N GLU A 213 9.62 0.49 -9.79
CA GLU A 213 10.69 -0.41 -10.21
C GLU A 213 10.52 -1.81 -9.64
N TYR A 214 10.06 -1.90 -8.39
CA TYR A 214 9.74 -3.18 -7.76
C TYR A 214 8.61 -3.91 -8.50
N GLY A 215 7.52 -3.19 -8.82
CA GLY A 215 6.43 -3.73 -9.63
C GLY A 215 6.93 -4.26 -10.98
N GLU A 216 7.81 -3.53 -11.65
CA GLU A 216 8.43 -3.98 -12.90
C GLU A 216 9.35 -5.19 -12.74
N SER A 217 10.11 -5.23 -11.64
CA SER A 217 10.95 -6.40 -11.32
C SER A 217 10.10 -7.66 -11.16
N LEU A 218 8.95 -7.54 -10.48
CA LEU A 218 7.99 -8.63 -10.33
C LEU A 218 7.39 -9.04 -11.69
N MET A 219 6.90 -8.08 -12.49
CA MET A 219 6.33 -8.36 -13.81
C MET A 219 7.34 -9.02 -14.74
N ARG A 220 8.58 -8.56 -14.75
CA ARG A 220 9.69 -9.14 -15.51
C ARG A 220 9.94 -10.58 -15.07
N PHE A 221 10.09 -10.82 -13.76
CA PHE A 221 10.29 -12.17 -13.23
C PHE A 221 9.13 -13.13 -13.59
N CYS A 222 7.89 -12.66 -13.46
CA CYS A 222 6.71 -13.45 -13.82
C CYS A 222 6.72 -13.82 -15.31
N ARG A 223 6.98 -12.87 -16.19
CA ARG A 223 7.08 -13.08 -17.63
C ARG A 223 8.15 -14.12 -17.98
N ASP A 224 9.35 -13.98 -17.38
CA ASP A 224 10.48 -14.88 -17.65
C ASP A 224 10.23 -16.32 -17.17
N ASN A 225 9.28 -16.50 -16.25
CA ASN A 225 8.89 -17.78 -15.69
C ASN A 225 7.50 -18.27 -16.16
N GLY A 226 6.91 -17.61 -17.16
CA GLY A 226 5.61 -18.00 -17.71
C GLY A 226 4.45 -17.88 -16.73
N ILE A 227 4.48 -16.86 -15.87
CA ILE A 227 3.40 -16.50 -14.94
C ILE A 227 2.69 -15.26 -15.47
N ALA A 228 1.37 -15.34 -15.63
CA ALA A 228 0.59 -14.16 -15.98
C ALA A 228 0.60 -13.14 -14.83
N CYS A 229 1.03 -11.92 -15.11
CA CYS A 229 1.14 -10.86 -14.13
C CYS A 229 0.78 -9.51 -14.75
N PHE A 230 -0.12 -8.76 -14.11
CA PHE A 230 -0.58 -7.45 -14.59
C PHE A 230 -0.59 -6.44 -13.45
N ASN A 231 -0.14 -5.23 -13.74
CA ASN A 231 -0.13 -4.13 -12.79
C ASN A 231 -1.32 -3.20 -13.06
N PHE A 232 -2.32 -3.20 -12.18
CA PHE A 232 -3.51 -2.37 -12.32
C PHE A 232 -3.24 -0.89 -12.00
N LEU A 233 -2.13 -0.56 -11.37
CA LEU A 233 -1.66 0.82 -11.28
C LEU A 233 -1.37 1.41 -12.68
N PHE A 234 -0.94 0.57 -13.62
CA PHE A 234 -0.65 0.96 -15.00
C PHE A 234 -1.88 0.86 -15.93
N ALA A 235 -3.08 0.68 -15.38
CA ALA A 235 -4.30 0.66 -16.19
C ALA A 235 -4.51 2.01 -16.87
N ARG A 236 -4.84 1.98 -18.17
CA ARG A 236 -5.13 3.21 -18.92
C ARG A 236 -6.48 3.79 -18.52
N PRO A 237 -6.65 5.13 -18.51
CA PRO A 237 -7.89 5.78 -18.09
C PRO A 237 -9.13 5.32 -18.89
N GLU A 238 -8.96 4.98 -20.17
CA GLU A 238 -10.04 4.48 -21.02
C GLU A 238 -10.53 3.09 -20.60
N PHE A 239 -9.65 2.34 -19.94
CA PHE A 239 -9.98 1.03 -19.40
C PHE A 239 -10.48 1.13 -17.96
N MET A 240 -9.80 1.84 -17.09
CA MET A 240 -10.15 2.02 -15.68
C MET A 240 -9.87 3.47 -15.28
N PRO A 241 -10.86 4.22 -14.80
CA PRO A 241 -10.64 5.59 -14.35
C PRO A 241 -9.68 5.60 -13.15
N SER A 242 -9.07 6.75 -12.87
CA SER A 242 -8.26 6.94 -11.66
C SER A 242 -9.07 6.60 -10.41
N LEU A 243 -8.43 5.91 -9.47
CA LEU A 243 -9.01 5.50 -8.20
C LEU A 243 -8.59 6.39 -7.04
N ASP A 244 -7.78 7.43 -7.27
CA ASP A 244 -7.19 8.25 -6.20
C ASP A 244 -8.24 8.88 -5.28
N GLY A 245 -9.36 9.32 -5.79
CA GLY A 245 -10.47 9.84 -4.97
C GLY A 245 -11.27 8.79 -4.21
N TYR A 246 -10.89 7.51 -4.29
CA TYR A 246 -11.64 6.40 -3.71
C TYR A 246 -10.87 5.62 -2.64
N TYR A 247 -9.82 6.20 -2.08
CA TYR A 247 -9.11 5.66 -0.92
C TYR A 247 -9.55 6.38 0.35
N PHE A 248 -9.70 5.65 1.46
CA PHE A 248 -9.94 6.26 2.77
C PHE A 248 -8.66 6.36 3.62
N ASP A 249 -7.64 5.57 3.28
CA ASP A 249 -6.28 5.70 3.78
C ASP A 249 -5.28 5.37 2.65
N LEU A 250 -3.99 5.24 2.94
CA LEU A 250 -2.95 5.00 1.93
C LEU A 250 -3.10 3.66 1.20
N TYR A 251 -3.83 2.70 1.76
CA TYR A 251 -3.84 1.31 1.32
C TYR A 251 -5.23 0.75 1.03
N HIS A 252 -6.30 1.37 1.54
CA HIS A 252 -7.62 0.78 1.52
C HIS A 252 -8.62 1.64 0.75
N MET A 253 -9.40 0.99 -0.11
CA MET A 253 -10.41 1.66 -0.93
C MET A 253 -11.75 1.77 -0.20
N VAL A 254 -12.48 2.85 -0.50
CA VAL A 254 -13.91 2.92 -0.22
C VAL A 254 -14.69 1.99 -1.17
N GLY A 255 -15.93 1.64 -0.76
CA GLY A 255 -16.72 0.64 -1.49
C GLY A 255 -16.96 0.95 -2.97
N GLU A 256 -17.09 2.24 -3.33
CA GLU A 256 -17.24 2.67 -4.72
C GLU A 256 -15.99 2.40 -5.54
N GLY A 257 -14.79 2.69 -5.00
CA GLY A 257 -13.51 2.39 -5.65
C GLY A 257 -13.34 0.89 -5.87
N ALA A 258 -13.68 0.08 -4.88
CA ALA A 258 -13.64 -1.37 -4.98
C ALA A 258 -14.61 -1.90 -6.06
N ASP A 259 -15.78 -1.31 -6.22
CA ASP A 259 -16.74 -1.68 -7.26
C ASP A 259 -16.19 -1.33 -8.66
N ILE A 260 -15.56 -0.16 -8.82
CA ILE A 260 -14.91 0.25 -10.08
C ILE A 260 -13.77 -0.70 -10.44
N LEU A 261 -12.88 -1.01 -9.47
CA LEU A 261 -11.80 -1.95 -9.68
C LEU A 261 -12.31 -3.36 -10.02
N SER A 262 -13.33 -3.83 -9.32
CA SER A 262 -13.92 -5.15 -9.57
C SER A 262 -14.59 -5.23 -10.94
N ASP A 263 -15.22 -4.15 -11.40
CA ASP A 263 -15.77 -4.08 -12.77
C ASP A 263 -14.67 -4.13 -13.83
N ALA A 264 -13.61 -3.32 -13.65
CA ALA A 264 -12.46 -3.34 -14.54
C ALA A 264 -11.82 -4.74 -14.56
N PHE A 265 -11.64 -5.37 -13.39
CA PHE A 265 -11.15 -6.75 -13.30
C PHE A 265 -12.04 -7.72 -14.07
N CYS A 266 -13.36 -7.64 -13.95
CA CYS A 266 -14.29 -8.53 -14.68
C CYS A 266 -14.17 -8.37 -16.20
N ARG A 267 -14.00 -7.12 -16.68
CA ARG A 267 -13.79 -6.85 -18.12
C ARG A 267 -12.45 -7.42 -18.59
N PHE A 268 -11.37 -7.15 -17.85
CA PHE A 268 -10.05 -7.69 -18.09
C PHE A 268 -10.07 -9.23 -18.11
N PHE A 269 -10.61 -9.85 -17.06
CA PHE A 269 -10.60 -11.30 -16.89
C PHE A 269 -11.35 -12.02 -18.00
N ARG A 270 -12.45 -11.44 -18.46
CA ARG A 270 -13.22 -11.99 -19.60
C ARG A 270 -12.41 -11.97 -20.90
N LEU A 271 -11.79 -10.84 -21.22
CA LEU A 271 -10.94 -10.70 -22.40
C LEU A 271 -9.73 -11.65 -22.31
N TYR A 272 -9.07 -11.67 -21.17
CA TYR A 272 -7.91 -12.51 -20.92
C TYR A 272 -8.24 -14.01 -21.08
N THR A 273 -9.33 -14.46 -20.48
CA THR A 273 -9.74 -15.89 -20.56
C THR A 273 -10.32 -16.29 -21.91
N SER A 274 -10.78 -15.34 -22.71
CA SER A 274 -11.16 -15.59 -24.12
C SER A 274 -9.95 -15.65 -25.06
N GLY A 275 -8.75 -15.36 -24.57
CA GLY A 275 -7.52 -15.34 -25.36
C GLY A 275 -7.31 -14.06 -26.17
N GLU A 276 -8.02 -12.99 -25.83
CA GLU A 276 -7.81 -11.67 -26.42
C GLU A 276 -6.55 -11.01 -25.85
N ASP A 277 -5.92 -10.16 -26.68
CA ASP A 277 -4.79 -9.37 -26.23
C ASP A 277 -5.26 -8.25 -25.28
N VAL A 278 -4.83 -8.31 -24.04
CA VAL A 278 -5.16 -7.35 -22.99
C VAL A 278 -4.03 -6.35 -22.71
N THR A 279 -2.91 -6.45 -23.40
CA THR A 279 -1.73 -5.58 -23.17
C THR A 279 -2.04 -4.12 -23.45
N SER A 280 -2.91 -3.85 -24.42
CA SER A 280 -3.36 -2.49 -24.76
C SER A 280 -4.16 -1.79 -23.66
N LEU A 281 -4.65 -2.52 -22.66
CA LEU A 281 -5.38 -1.95 -21.51
C LEU A 281 -4.46 -1.27 -20.50
N PHE A 282 -3.15 -1.50 -20.59
CA PHE A 282 -2.16 -1.03 -19.64
C PHE A 282 -1.07 -0.23 -20.32
N TYR A 283 -0.41 0.64 -19.58
CA TYR A 283 0.89 1.18 -19.96
C TYR A 283 1.93 0.06 -19.92
N GLU A 284 2.87 0.08 -20.87
CA GLU A 284 3.86 -1.00 -21.03
C GLU A 284 4.80 -1.14 -19.82
N ASN A 285 5.14 -0.01 -19.20
CA ASN A 285 6.09 0.08 -18.09
C ASN A 285 5.87 1.35 -17.27
N SER A 286 6.64 1.52 -16.20
CA SER A 286 6.57 2.69 -15.33
C SER A 286 6.91 3.98 -16.05
N ALA A 287 7.86 3.96 -16.98
CA ALA A 287 8.23 5.15 -17.75
C ALA A 287 7.04 5.65 -18.58
N ALA A 288 6.35 4.76 -19.31
CA ALA A 288 5.17 5.13 -20.08
C ALA A 288 3.99 5.58 -19.19
N TYR A 289 3.87 4.99 -17.99
CA TYR A 289 2.90 5.44 -17.00
C TYR A 289 3.23 6.84 -16.49
N LEU A 290 4.48 7.09 -16.09
CA LEU A 290 4.93 8.40 -15.61
C LEU A 290 4.82 9.50 -16.67
N GLU A 291 5.06 9.17 -17.94
CA GLU A 291 4.87 10.12 -19.06
C GLU A 291 3.39 10.49 -19.27
N SER A 292 2.46 9.65 -18.83
CA SER A 292 1.02 9.92 -18.95
C SER A 292 0.45 10.84 -17.87
N ILE A 293 1.21 11.12 -16.81
CA ILE A 293 0.79 11.96 -15.70
C ILE A 293 1.13 13.40 -16.04
N ASP A 294 0.13 14.24 -16.20
CA ASP A 294 0.26 15.66 -16.55
C ASP A 294 -0.09 16.61 -15.39
N GLU A 295 -0.56 16.06 -14.28
CA GLU A 295 -0.92 16.79 -13.07
C GLU A 295 0.20 16.77 -12.02
N ILE A 296 0.22 17.80 -11.18
CA ILE A 296 1.01 17.82 -9.96
C ILE A 296 0.10 17.47 -8.78
N THR A 297 0.56 16.56 -7.94
CA THR A 297 -0.13 16.17 -6.72
C THR A 297 0.85 16.06 -5.56
N ASN A 298 0.33 16.10 -4.34
CA ASN A 298 1.10 15.91 -3.13
C ASN A 298 2.32 16.85 -3.03
N ALA A 299 2.08 18.16 -3.22
CA ALA A 299 3.07 19.19 -2.94
C ALA A 299 3.45 19.16 -1.45
N TRP A 300 4.73 19.36 -1.15
CA TRP A 300 5.20 19.43 0.23
C TRP A 300 6.41 20.35 0.38
N VAL A 301 6.59 20.86 1.59
CA VAL A 301 7.77 21.62 1.99
C VAL A 301 8.30 21.09 3.32
N THR A 302 9.61 21.02 3.46
CA THR A 302 10.27 20.68 4.72
C THR A 302 11.40 21.68 5.02
N GLN A 303 11.63 21.93 6.30
CA GLN A 303 12.81 22.64 6.76
C GLN A 303 13.98 21.66 6.82
N TYR A 304 15.10 22.00 6.19
CA TYR A 304 16.29 21.17 6.23
C TYR A 304 16.90 21.16 7.63
N ASP A 305 17.18 19.98 8.13
CA ASP A 305 17.95 19.75 9.35
C ASP A 305 19.05 18.76 9.05
N SER A 306 20.31 19.16 9.26
CA SER A 306 21.47 18.32 9.00
C SER A 306 21.52 17.03 9.84
N SER A 307 20.75 16.96 10.93
CA SER A 307 20.57 15.72 11.71
C SER A 307 19.66 14.70 11.00
N CYS A 308 18.97 15.12 9.94
CA CYS A 308 17.98 14.36 9.20
C CYS A 308 18.34 14.30 7.71
N ALA A 309 19.44 13.65 7.38
CA ALA A 309 19.93 13.53 6.00
C ALA A 309 18.90 12.95 4.99
N TRP A 310 17.90 12.23 5.47
CA TRP A 310 16.77 11.70 4.68
C TRP A 310 15.72 12.76 4.27
N ASN A 311 15.80 13.99 4.81
CA ASN A 311 14.91 15.09 4.44
C ASN A 311 15.25 15.73 3.09
N LEU A 312 16.33 15.33 2.44
CA LEU A 312 16.68 15.86 1.11
C LEU A 312 15.69 15.39 0.06
N ALA A 313 15.19 16.32 -0.72
CA ALA A 313 14.46 16.00 -1.93
C ALA A 313 15.38 15.26 -2.91
N TRP A 314 14.82 14.34 -3.69
CA TRP A 314 15.55 13.35 -4.51
C TRP A 314 16.54 13.90 -5.49
N ASP A 315 16.26 15.10 -6.01
CA ASP A 315 17.05 15.82 -7.01
C ASP A 315 17.87 16.98 -6.43
N GLN A 316 17.93 17.11 -5.09
CA GLN A 316 18.67 18.18 -4.44
C GLN A 316 20.16 17.86 -4.34
N ASP A 317 20.98 18.87 -4.62
CA ASP A 317 22.41 18.81 -4.34
C ASP A 317 22.66 18.93 -2.82
N GLU A 318 22.92 17.80 -2.17
CA GLU A 318 23.18 17.73 -0.73
C GLU A 318 24.29 18.69 -0.29
N ALA A 319 25.34 18.82 -1.08
CA ALA A 319 26.46 19.70 -0.74
C ALA A 319 26.04 21.18 -0.75
N ALA A 320 25.22 21.57 -1.71
CA ALA A 320 24.71 22.93 -1.83
C ALA A 320 23.72 23.25 -0.70
N VAL A 321 22.79 22.35 -0.38
CA VAL A 321 21.84 22.50 0.71
C VAL A 321 22.55 22.58 2.06
N THR A 322 23.51 21.68 2.32
CA THR A 322 24.29 21.67 3.56
C THR A 322 25.12 22.95 3.72
N ALA A 323 25.69 23.46 2.63
CA ALA A 323 26.45 24.72 2.66
C ALA A 323 25.55 25.93 2.96
N ALA A 324 24.37 26.00 2.38
CA ALA A 324 23.39 27.06 2.65
C ALA A 324 22.92 27.02 4.12
N ALA A 325 22.65 25.83 4.64
CA ALA A 325 22.16 25.62 6.01
C ALA A 325 23.16 26.02 7.12
N GLN A 326 24.42 26.29 6.80
CA GLN A 326 25.36 26.83 7.77
C GLN A 326 25.07 28.26 8.19
N THR A 327 24.37 29.03 7.39
CA THR A 327 24.15 30.46 7.60
C THR A 327 22.68 30.92 7.43
N GLN A 328 21.83 30.04 6.95
CA GLN A 328 20.43 30.34 6.61
C GLN A 328 19.52 29.18 7.00
N ASP A 329 18.25 29.47 7.24
CA ASP A 329 17.22 28.44 7.23
C ASP A 329 16.90 28.06 5.78
N VAL A 330 16.83 26.77 5.52
CA VAL A 330 16.62 26.20 4.17
C VAL A 330 15.29 25.43 4.17
N PHE A 331 14.38 25.86 3.32
CA PHE A 331 13.12 25.16 3.07
C PHE A 331 13.16 24.54 1.68
N MET A 332 12.86 23.26 1.61
CA MET A 332 12.91 22.48 0.37
C MET A 332 11.50 22.09 -0.05
N ALA A 333 11.18 22.40 -1.30
CA ALA A 333 9.91 22.06 -1.93
C ALA A 333 10.07 20.86 -2.86
N ASP A 334 9.04 20.03 -2.92
CA ASP A 334 8.89 18.99 -3.92
C ASP A 334 7.41 18.63 -4.13
N CYS A 335 7.12 17.79 -5.13
CA CYS A 335 5.77 17.29 -5.44
C CYS A 335 5.84 15.99 -6.23
N ASN A 336 4.74 15.25 -6.24
CA ASN A 336 4.57 14.15 -7.17
C ASN A 336 4.19 14.68 -8.55
N ARG A 337 4.88 14.21 -9.58
CA ARG A 337 4.68 14.64 -10.96
C ARG A 337 5.03 13.54 -11.96
N GLY A 338 4.51 13.66 -13.16
CA GLY A 338 4.99 12.90 -14.30
C GLY A 338 6.37 13.39 -14.78
N THR A 339 7.08 12.53 -15.52
CA THR A 339 8.46 12.84 -16.00
C THR A 339 8.53 14.02 -16.97
N LEU A 340 7.41 14.33 -17.65
CA LEU A 340 7.34 15.43 -18.60
C LEU A 340 6.87 16.75 -17.97
N VAL A 341 6.47 16.74 -16.70
CA VAL A 341 5.98 17.92 -16.00
C VAL A 341 7.11 18.59 -15.23
N THR A 342 7.38 19.85 -15.57
CA THR A 342 8.26 20.70 -14.76
C THR A 342 7.41 21.46 -13.75
N PRO A 343 7.66 21.33 -12.44
CA PRO A 343 6.93 22.08 -11.44
C PRO A 343 7.46 23.50 -11.30
N GLU A 344 6.58 24.41 -10.90
CA GLU A 344 6.94 25.69 -10.33
C GLU A 344 6.31 25.87 -8.96
N TYR A 345 7.07 26.45 -8.04
CA TYR A 345 6.74 26.55 -6.64
C TYR A 345 6.58 28.01 -6.23
N ARG A 346 5.59 28.26 -5.34
CA ARG A 346 5.43 29.55 -4.66
C ARG A 346 5.44 29.31 -3.15
N PHE A 347 6.26 30.06 -2.43
CA PHE A 347 6.30 30.06 -0.99
C PHE A 347 5.58 31.29 -0.44
N VAL A 348 4.68 31.07 0.49
CA VAL A 348 3.95 32.15 1.16
C VAL A 348 3.96 31.95 2.67
N ARG A 349 3.99 33.07 3.41
CA ARG A 349 3.72 33.06 4.84
C ARG A 349 2.24 33.28 5.05
N VAL A 350 1.61 32.44 5.85
CA VAL A 350 0.20 32.58 6.24
C VAL A 350 0.15 33.38 7.54
N GLU A 351 -0.50 34.53 7.49
CA GLU A 351 -0.66 35.42 8.63
C GLU A 351 -1.79 34.90 9.56
N PRO A 352 -1.82 35.31 10.86
CA PRO A 352 -2.85 34.85 11.80
C PRO A 352 -4.30 35.17 11.40
N ASP A 353 -4.51 36.14 10.53
CA ASP A 353 -5.83 36.48 9.98
C ASP A 353 -6.18 35.69 8.72
N GLY A 354 -5.31 34.76 8.30
CA GLY A 354 -5.48 33.93 7.09
C GLY A 354 -5.04 34.62 5.80
N SER A 355 -4.55 35.88 5.85
CA SER A 355 -3.96 36.53 4.68
C SER A 355 -2.58 35.91 4.35
N GLU A 356 -2.14 36.08 3.11
CA GLU A 356 -0.88 35.53 2.63
C GLU A 356 0.11 36.61 2.24
N THR A 357 1.34 36.44 2.71
CA THR A 357 2.48 37.23 2.27
C THR A 357 3.39 36.38 1.36
N ILE A 358 3.53 36.76 0.11
CA ILE A 358 4.39 36.05 -0.84
C ILE A 358 5.84 36.26 -0.43
N LEU A 359 6.54 35.16 -0.15
CA LEU A 359 7.97 35.13 0.15
C LEU A 359 8.78 34.89 -1.12
N GLN A 360 8.32 33.96 -1.98
CA GLN A 360 8.86 33.69 -3.29
C GLN A 360 7.71 33.39 -4.25
N ASP A 361 7.63 34.10 -5.37
CA ASP A 361 6.61 33.83 -6.39
C ASP A 361 6.97 32.62 -7.23
N TYR A 362 6.04 32.12 -8.03
CA TYR A 362 6.22 30.92 -8.82
C TYR A 362 7.53 30.91 -9.60
N SER A 363 8.34 29.90 -9.32
CA SER A 363 9.61 29.64 -9.99
C SER A 363 9.93 28.14 -9.95
N THR A 364 10.84 27.70 -10.78
CA THR A 364 11.33 26.32 -10.75
C THR A 364 12.34 26.05 -9.63
N GLU A 365 12.67 27.09 -8.85
CA GLU A 365 13.56 26.94 -7.69
C GLU A 365 12.87 26.15 -6.58
N THR A 366 13.51 25.07 -6.17
CA THR A 366 13.01 24.15 -5.16
C THR A 366 13.41 24.58 -3.74
N LEU A 367 14.28 25.57 -3.60
CA LEU A 367 14.78 26.05 -2.32
C LEU A 367 14.28 27.47 -2.03
N TYR A 368 13.80 27.67 -0.81
CA TYR A 368 13.61 28.99 -0.24
C TYR A 368 14.58 29.18 0.94
N LEU A 369 15.32 30.27 0.93
CA LEU A 369 16.36 30.59 1.91
C LEU A 369 15.99 31.87 2.65
N CYS A 370 16.10 31.88 3.97
CA CYS A 370 15.87 33.07 4.79
C CYS A 370 16.87 33.17 5.95
N ALA A 371 16.84 34.28 6.72
CA ALA A 371 17.70 34.45 7.88
C ALA A 371 17.33 33.41 8.97
N PRO A 372 18.30 32.90 9.74
CA PRO A 372 18.04 31.95 10.79
C PRO A 372 17.00 32.46 11.79
N GLY A 373 15.95 31.65 12.04
CA GLY A 373 14.85 31.97 12.94
C GLY A 373 13.83 32.97 12.39
N GLU A 374 13.96 33.43 11.16
CA GLU A 374 13.04 34.42 10.58
C GLU A 374 11.58 33.98 10.55
N LEU A 375 11.36 32.68 10.30
CA LEU A 375 10.03 32.08 10.20
C LEU A 375 9.63 31.25 11.43
N ASP A 376 10.39 31.23 12.49
CA ASP A 376 10.09 30.42 13.68
C ASP A 376 8.67 30.67 14.22
N GLY A 377 7.92 29.59 14.43
CA GLY A 377 6.54 29.62 14.91
C GLY A 377 5.52 30.15 13.89
N GLN A 378 5.94 30.43 12.66
CA GLN A 378 5.05 30.90 11.60
C GLN A 378 4.60 29.73 10.72
N THR A 379 3.47 29.91 10.00
CA THR A 379 2.98 28.94 9.04
C THR A 379 3.50 29.30 7.64
N LEU A 380 4.28 28.40 7.07
CA LEU A 380 4.75 28.45 5.69
C LEU A 380 3.82 27.58 4.84
N ARG A 381 3.28 28.14 3.76
CA ARG A 381 2.52 27.37 2.75
C ARG A 381 3.26 27.35 1.45
N LEU A 382 3.36 26.15 0.88
CA LEU A 382 3.86 25.90 -0.47
C LEU A 382 2.69 25.72 -1.42
N TYR A 383 2.77 26.34 -2.58
CA TYR A 383 1.95 26.00 -3.74
C TYR A 383 2.83 25.41 -4.85
N ALA A 384 2.34 24.38 -5.51
CA ALA A 384 3.00 23.77 -6.66
C ALA A 384 2.01 23.64 -7.84
N ARG A 385 2.46 23.95 -9.04
CA ARG A 385 1.69 23.79 -10.29
C ARG A 385 2.61 23.46 -11.46
N PRO A 386 2.09 22.89 -12.57
CA PRO A 386 2.87 22.71 -13.78
C PRO A 386 3.35 24.07 -14.33
N GLN A 387 4.60 24.15 -14.76
CA GLN A 387 5.20 25.38 -15.28
C GLN A 387 4.43 25.91 -16.50
N GLY A 388 4.11 27.21 -16.48
CA GLY A 388 3.41 27.89 -17.55
C GLY A 388 1.91 27.61 -17.62
N GLN A 389 1.35 26.89 -16.67
CA GLN A 389 -0.11 26.67 -16.54
C GLN A 389 -0.72 27.57 -15.47
N GLU A 390 -0.86 28.84 -15.78
CA GLU A 390 -1.35 29.83 -14.81
C GLU A 390 -2.79 29.60 -14.35
N ASP A 391 -3.61 28.94 -15.17
CA ASP A 391 -5.00 28.60 -14.87
C ASP A 391 -5.12 27.26 -14.09
N ALA A 392 -4.05 26.48 -13.93
CA ALA A 392 -4.08 25.25 -13.17
C ALA A 392 -4.30 25.55 -11.68
N GLN A 393 -5.23 24.81 -11.07
CA GLN A 393 -5.39 24.90 -9.62
C GLN A 393 -4.13 24.30 -8.96
N PRO A 394 -3.37 25.10 -8.19
CA PRO A 394 -2.16 24.59 -7.58
C PRO A 394 -2.49 23.59 -6.47
N ASP A 395 -1.70 22.56 -6.34
CA ASP A 395 -1.65 21.79 -5.11
C ASP A 395 -0.88 22.55 -4.03
N TRP A 396 -1.15 22.28 -2.75
CA TRP A 396 -0.54 23.04 -1.67
C TRP A 396 -0.31 22.23 -0.39
N PHE A 397 0.65 22.68 0.41
CA PHE A 397 1.01 22.11 1.71
C PHE A 397 1.36 23.19 2.71
N GLU A 398 1.04 22.98 4.01
CA GLU A 398 1.40 23.87 5.11
C GLU A 398 2.37 23.22 6.08
N LEU A 399 3.34 24.00 6.53
CA LEU A 399 4.33 23.64 7.56
C LEU A 399 4.34 24.71 8.65
N THR A 400 4.15 24.32 9.92
CA THR A 400 4.48 25.18 11.06
C THR A 400 5.98 25.09 11.34
N VAL A 401 6.70 26.17 11.12
CA VAL A 401 8.16 26.20 11.22
C VAL A 401 8.60 26.01 12.67
N GLY A 402 9.54 25.12 12.90
CA GLY A 402 10.09 24.83 14.24
C GLY A 402 9.31 23.77 15.03
N GLU A 403 8.12 23.33 14.60
CA GLU A 403 7.37 22.25 15.28
C GLU A 403 7.79 20.84 14.85
N THR A 404 8.48 20.71 13.75
CA THR A 404 8.85 19.40 13.17
C THR A 404 10.34 19.26 12.96
N SER A 405 11.08 19.12 14.02
CA SER A 405 12.38 18.45 13.91
C SER A 405 12.16 16.94 13.86
N CYS A 406 12.58 16.28 12.80
CA CYS A 406 12.83 14.83 12.75
C CYS A 406 11.81 13.94 13.50
N ALA A 407 10.52 14.13 13.30
CA ALA A 407 9.56 13.12 13.72
C ALA A 407 9.83 11.85 12.90
N THR A 408 10.33 10.82 13.56
CA THR A 408 10.51 9.50 12.94
C THR A 408 9.17 9.07 12.37
N PRO A 409 9.05 8.75 11.07
CA PRO A 409 7.76 8.42 10.44
C PRO A 409 6.97 7.30 11.11
N GLY A 410 7.61 6.48 11.93
CA GLY A 410 6.96 5.38 12.66
C GLY A 410 6.15 5.77 13.91
N ALA A 411 6.19 7.01 14.39
CA ALA A 411 5.55 7.37 15.66
C ALA A 411 4.06 7.76 15.53
N LEU A 412 3.54 7.99 14.33
CA LEU A 412 2.16 8.40 14.11
C LEU A 412 1.19 7.26 13.76
N ALA A 413 1.70 6.05 13.51
CA ALA A 413 0.87 4.90 13.08
C ALA A 413 0.19 4.14 14.21
N HIS A 414 0.40 4.47 15.49
CA HIS A 414 -0.11 3.69 16.63
C HIS A 414 -0.98 4.45 17.63
N SER A 415 -1.57 5.58 17.29
CA SER A 415 -2.60 6.21 18.12
C SER A 415 -4.00 6.02 17.51
N SER A 416 -4.41 4.80 17.28
CA SER A 416 -5.82 4.47 17.13
C SER A 416 -6.24 3.56 18.27
N SER A 417 -6.79 4.18 19.27
CA SER A 417 -8.03 3.92 20.00
C SER A 417 -8.31 2.46 20.36
N SER A 418 -8.17 2.22 21.64
CA SER A 418 -9.08 1.49 22.55
C SER A 418 -10.38 0.95 21.92
#